data_b89db1362615b0ef53d9a431996c412e
#
_entry.id   b89db1362615b0ef53d9a431996c412e
#
_cell.length_a   1.000
_cell.length_b   1.000
_cell.length_c   1.000
_cell.angle_alpha   90.00
_cell.angle_beta   90.00
_cell.angle_gamma   90.00
#
_symmetry.space_group_name_H-M   'P 1'
#
loop_
_entity.id
_entity.type
_entity.pdbx_description
1 polymer ?
#
loop_
_entity_poly.entity_id
_entity_poly.type
_entity_poly.pdbx_seq_one_letter_code
_entity_poly.pdbx_strand_id
1 'polypeptide(L)'
;MADAERVTARQRTILTAIIESYIETGEPVGSGTIARLQTNEGAGLSPATVRNEMAELADAGLLEQPHTSAGRVPTARAFRMFVEQLSGGANPRIDAARLSARSRSQIDSSFVGVAGTQAVLERTSHVLATLSSGVGVAIAAAADGDMLEHVHFSRLAPARVLAVVVTRSGLVRDRVLALDKDLTVRELEVAGNFLNENFRGWSVERVRAEIARLVEREKSEYQRLLNSVHQLWVKVVPESETPVQTVYVDGVANLIGSQEDSERLREVLMALEAKQRLVELLNAYIDARQESVRVVFDLEEQAPEMAGLVLIAAPARMGGESRGTVGVIGPKRMHYENTMNAVSYIAQVFDRMLHPVD
;
A
#
# COMPACT_ATOMS: atom_id res chain seq x y z
N MET A 1 2.12 22.27 -13.23
CA MET A 1 3.15 22.51 -14.29
C MET A 1 3.60 23.96 -14.45
N ALA A 2 2.86 24.99 -14.02
CA ALA A 2 3.23 26.40 -14.22
C ALA A 2 4.29 26.97 -13.24
N ASP A 3 4.61 26.28 -12.15
CA ASP A 3 5.47 26.82 -11.07
C ASP A 3 6.93 26.35 -11.13
N ALA A 4 7.22 25.28 -11.85
CA ALA A 4 8.60 24.80 -12.06
C ALA A 4 9.44 25.73 -12.97
N GLU A 5 8.78 26.61 -13.74
CA GLU A 5 9.43 27.56 -14.65
C GLU A 5 10.06 28.77 -13.96
N ARG A 6 9.76 29.05 -12.68
CA ARG A 6 10.23 30.22 -11.95
C ARG A 6 11.51 30.02 -11.13
N VAL A 7 11.94 28.75 -10.91
CA VAL A 7 13.09 28.42 -10.08
C VAL A 7 14.31 28.16 -10.96
N THR A 8 15.39 28.93 -10.77
CA THR A 8 16.64 28.77 -11.52
C THR A 8 17.34 27.45 -11.18
N ALA A 9 18.25 26.99 -12.04
CA ALA A 9 19.04 25.78 -11.77
C ALA A 9 19.83 25.92 -10.45
N ARG A 10 20.38 27.10 -10.15
CA ARG A 10 21.07 27.38 -8.89
C ARG A 10 20.15 27.25 -7.69
N GLN A 11 18.96 27.85 -7.75
CA GLN A 11 17.97 27.76 -6.70
C GLN A 11 17.51 26.32 -6.43
N ARG A 12 17.37 25.51 -7.48
CA ARG A 12 17.07 24.07 -7.34
C ARG A 12 18.18 23.33 -6.59
N THR A 13 19.44 23.58 -6.92
CA THR A 13 20.57 22.96 -6.22
C THR A 13 20.59 23.37 -4.74
N ILE A 14 20.40 24.67 -4.44
CA ILE A 14 20.32 25.15 -3.06
C ILE A 14 19.12 24.55 -2.32
N LEU A 15 17.95 24.52 -2.95
CA LEU A 15 16.73 23.93 -2.35
C LEU A 15 16.92 22.44 -2.05
N THR A 16 17.51 21.68 -2.98
CA THR A 16 17.86 20.26 -2.77
C THR A 16 18.76 20.09 -1.56
N ALA A 17 19.84 20.86 -1.46
CA ALA A 17 20.76 20.79 -0.33
C ALA A 17 20.09 21.18 1.01
N ILE A 18 19.16 22.14 0.99
CA ILE A 18 18.38 22.52 2.18
C ILE A 18 17.47 21.36 2.59
N ILE A 19 16.76 20.73 1.64
CA ILE A 19 15.85 19.63 1.92
C ILE A 19 16.62 18.44 2.48
N GLU A 20 17.72 18.04 1.84
CA GLU A 20 18.57 16.92 2.29
C GLU A 20 19.12 17.19 3.70
N SER A 21 19.65 18.38 3.96
CA SER A 21 20.14 18.77 5.29
C SER A 21 19.02 18.76 6.35
N TYR A 22 17.81 19.22 5.99
CA TYR A 22 16.66 19.21 6.89
C TYR A 22 16.16 17.78 7.16
N ILE A 23 16.16 16.91 6.17
CA ILE A 23 15.81 15.49 6.34
C ILE A 23 16.77 14.83 7.36
N GLU A 24 18.07 15.10 7.25
CA GLU A 24 19.07 14.50 8.15
C GLU A 24 19.00 15.04 9.57
N THR A 25 18.90 16.36 9.74
CA THR A 25 19.06 16.99 11.05
C THR A 25 17.73 17.25 11.78
N GLY A 26 16.66 17.54 11.04
CA GLY A 26 15.38 18.03 11.58
C GLY A 26 15.40 19.49 11.99
N GLU A 27 16.54 20.16 11.87
CA GLU A 27 16.75 21.54 12.33
C GLU A 27 16.64 22.54 11.17
N PRO A 28 16.14 23.76 11.44
CA PRO A 28 16.12 24.83 10.43
C PRO A 28 17.52 25.09 9.86
N VAL A 29 17.64 25.10 8.54
CA VAL A 29 18.91 25.13 7.82
C VAL A 29 19.39 26.57 7.59
N GLY A 30 20.61 26.87 8.04
CA GLY A 30 21.24 28.19 7.88
C GLY A 30 22.02 28.33 6.57
N SER A 31 22.10 29.56 6.03
CA SER A 31 22.86 29.86 4.81
C SER A 31 24.36 29.50 4.88
N GLY A 32 24.95 29.56 6.07
CA GLY A 32 26.34 29.16 6.29
C GLY A 32 26.57 27.65 6.16
N THR A 33 25.58 26.83 6.54
CA THR A 33 25.65 25.37 6.37
C THR A 33 25.60 25.01 4.88
N ILE A 34 24.67 25.60 4.13
CA ILE A 34 24.55 25.36 2.69
C ILE A 34 25.79 25.85 1.92
N ALA A 35 26.32 27.03 2.25
CA ALA A 35 27.52 27.53 1.62
C ALA A 35 28.73 26.56 1.79
N ARG A 36 28.89 25.96 2.97
CA ARG A 36 29.92 24.93 3.22
C ARG A 36 29.71 23.67 2.41
N LEU A 37 28.49 23.16 2.32
CA LEU A 37 28.15 21.97 1.53
C LEU A 37 28.46 22.22 0.04
N GLN A 38 28.01 23.34 -0.50
CA GLN A 38 28.25 23.71 -1.91
C GLN A 38 29.71 23.96 -2.24
N THR A 39 30.52 24.44 -1.27
CA THR A 39 31.96 24.60 -1.45
C THR A 39 32.68 23.25 -1.58
N ASN A 40 32.25 22.25 -0.80
CA ASN A 40 32.76 20.88 -0.87
C ASN A 40 32.45 20.21 -2.21
N GLU A 41 31.31 20.59 -2.84
CA GLU A 41 30.88 20.11 -4.16
C GLU A 41 31.49 20.95 -5.34
N GLY A 42 32.32 21.93 -5.05
CA GLY A 42 33.01 22.74 -6.06
C GLY A 42 32.21 23.96 -6.56
N ALA A 43 31.02 24.25 -6.03
CA ALA A 43 30.20 25.38 -6.48
C ALA A 43 30.53 26.74 -5.82
N GLY A 44 31.30 26.76 -4.73
CA GLY A 44 31.94 27.96 -4.12
C GLY A 44 31.05 29.17 -3.83
N LEU A 45 29.81 28.96 -3.37
CA LEU A 45 28.88 30.07 -3.08
C LEU A 45 29.16 30.74 -1.73
N SER A 46 29.13 32.08 -1.69
CA SER A 46 29.25 32.81 -0.42
C SER A 46 27.98 32.65 0.44
N PRO A 47 28.09 32.67 1.78
CA PRO A 47 26.93 32.69 2.67
C PRO A 47 25.92 33.79 2.37
N ALA A 48 26.39 34.96 1.89
CA ALA A 48 25.54 36.09 1.50
C ALA A 48 24.73 35.76 0.24
N THR A 49 25.37 35.16 -0.77
CA THR A 49 24.67 34.71 -1.98
C THR A 49 23.60 33.67 -1.64
N VAL A 50 23.95 32.64 -0.86
CA VAL A 50 23.01 31.63 -0.41
C VAL A 50 21.83 32.25 0.35
N ARG A 51 22.08 33.26 1.21
CA ARG A 51 21.00 33.95 1.95
C ARG A 51 20.01 34.65 1.02
N ASN A 52 20.50 35.30 -0.04
CA ASN A 52 19.65 35.97 -1.02
C ASN A 52 18.78 34.95 -1.79
N GLU A 53 19.38 33.86 -2.26
CA GLU A 53 18.63 32.78 -2.93
C GLU A 53 17.57 32.15 -2.00
N MET A 54 17.91 31.96 -0.71
CA MET A 54 16.96 31.46 0.30
C MET A 54 15.82 32.46 0.54
N ALA A 55 16.04 33.76 0.45
CA ALA A 55 14.98 34.76 0.55
C ALA A 55 14.03 34.68 -0.66
N GLU A 56 14.56 34.60 -1.89
CA GLU A 56 13.76 34.42 -3.09
C GLU A 56 12.96 33.12 -3.09
N LEU A 57 13.55 32.03 -2.60
CA LEU A 57 12.85 30.75 -2.42
C LEU A 57 11.74 30.84 -1.37
N ALA A 58 11.91 31.66 -0.32
CA ALA A 58 10.87 31.91 0.66
C ALA A 58 9.73 32.76 0.07
N ASP A 59 10.07 33.79 -0.71
CA ASP A 59 9.07 34.62 -1.42
C ASP A 59 8.27 33.77 -2.45
N ALA A 60 8.91 32.75 -3.01
CA ALA A 60 8.27 31.76 -3.88
C ALA A 60 7.43 30.72 -3.10
N GLY A 61 7.37 30.77 -1.77
CA GLY A 61 6.62 29.84 -0.93
C GLY A 61 7.23 28.43 -0.82
N LEU A 62 8.53 28.29 -1.10
CA LEU A 62 9.26 27.01 -1.02
C LEU A 62 9.98 26.84 0.32
N LEU A 63 10.29 27.94 1.00
CA LEU A 63 10.91 27.95 2.32
C LEU A 63 10.09 28.81 3.27
N GLU A 64 10.12 28.44 4.53
CA GLU A 64 9.54 29.25 5.61
C GLU A 64 10.55 29.45 6.74
N GLN A 65 10.31 30.46 7.57
CA GLN A 65 11.15 30.78 8.73
C GLN A 65 10.31 30.61 9.99
N PRO A 66 10.56 29.55 10.80
CA PRO A 66 9.75 29.30 12.00
C PRO A 66 9.87 30.43 13.04
N HIS A 67 11.05 31.02 13.17
CA HIS A 67 11.34 32.14 14.09
C HIS A 67 12.34 33.08 13.46
N THR A 68 12.33 34.36 13.88
CA THR A 68 13.14 35.44 13.29
C THR A 68 14.65 35.16 13.28
N SER A 69 15.17 34.40 14.23
CA SER A 69 16.58 34.00 14.32
C SER A 69 16.88 32.60 13.76
N ALA A 70 15.86 31.86 13.36
CA ALA A 70 16.01 30.50 12.84
C ALA A 70 16.50 30.48 11.38
N GLY A 71 17.08 29.36 10.95
CA GLY A 71 17.30 29.05 9.56
C GLY A 71 15.98 28.93 8.76
N ARG A 72 16.03 28.28 7.64
CA ARG A 72 14.84 28.04 6.79
C ARG A 72 14.43 26.56 6.88
N VAL A 73 13.13 26.32 6.79
CA VAL A 73 12.50 24.99 6.76
C VAL A 73 11.79 24.83 5.42
N PRO A 74 11.92 23.68 4.74
CA PRO A 74 11.20 23.40 3.50
C PRO A 74 9.68 23.29 3.73
N THR A 75 8.89 23.90 2.85
CA THR A 75 7.43 23.77 2.83
C THR A 75 7.01 22.44 2.16
N ALA A 76 5.75 22.04 2.28
CA ALA A 76 5.20 20.90 1.55
C ALA A 76 5.40 21.03 0.02
N ARG A 77 5.31 22.27 -0.50
CA ARG A 77 5.56 22.57 -1.91
C ARG A 77 7.02 22.33 -2.31
N ALA A 78 7.98 22.61 -1.44
CA ALA A 78 9.38 22.31 -1.67
C ALA A 78 9.63 20.80 -1.75
N PHE A 79 9.05 20.03 -0.85
CA PHE A 79 9.16 18.57 -0.89
C PHE A 79 8.54 17.97 -2.15
N ARG A 80 7.38 18.48 -2.61
CA ARG A 80 6.79 18.04 -3.89
C ARG A 80 7.73 18.28 -5.05
N MET A 81 8.29 19.48 -5.16
CA MET A 81 9.25 19.81 -6.21
C MET A 81 10.50 18.91 -6.15
N PHE A 82 11.00 18.62 -4.95
CA PHE A 82 12.12 17.71 -4.74
C PHE A 82 11.80 16.30 -5.23
N VAL A 83 10.63 15.74 -4.87
CA VAL A 83 10.18 14.42 -5.32
C VAL A 83 9.97 14.37 -6.84
N GLU A 84 9.41 15.43 -7.44
CA GLU A 84 9.30 15.54 -8.90
C GLU A 84 10.66 15.48 -9.59
N GLN A 85 11.70 16.11 -9.01
CA GLN A 85 13.06 16.02 -9.52
C GLN A 85 13.64 14.60 -9.41
N LEU A 86 13.33 13.88 -8.33
CA LEU A 86 13.75 12.49 -8.17
C LEU A 86 13.08 11.57 -9.19
N SER A 87 11.82 11.83 -9.57
CA SER A 87 10.99 10.97 -10.42
C SER A 87 11.08 11.31 -11.91
N GLY A 88 11.29 12.57 -12.26
CA GLY A 88 11.02 13.12 -13.59
C GLY A 88 12.17 13.94 -14.19
N GLY A 89 13.36 13.45 -14.31
CA GLY A 89 14.44 14.14 -15.00
C GLY A 89 14.98 13.33 -16.18
N ALA A 90 15.93 13.91 -16.94
CA ALA A 90 16.71 13.17 -17.95
C ALA A 90 17.47 11.95 -17.35
N ASN A 91 17.50 11.85 -16.04
CA ASN A 91 18.11 10.77 -15.29
C ASN A 91 17.31 10.54 -13.99
N PRO A 92 16.13 9.89 -14.05
CA PRO A 92 15.30 9.70 -12.86
C PRO A 92 16.08 8.93 -11.80
N ARG A 93 16.10 9.46 -10.55
CA ARG A 93 16.80 8.85 -9.41
C ARG A 93 16.02 7.69 -8.79
N ILE A 94 14.81 7.43 -9.29
CA ILE A 94 13.94 6.36 -8.83
C ILE A 94 14.00 5.20 -9.80
N ASP A 95 14.79 4.23 -9.41
CA ASP A 95 14.90 2.95 -10.09
C ASP A 95 15.25 1.90 -9.03
N ALA A 96 14.56 0.77 -9.06
CA ALA A 96 14.89 -0.37 -8.22
C ALA A 96 16.37 -0.82 -8.38
N ALA A 97 16.95 -0.60 -9.55
CA ALA A 97 18.37 -0.87 -9.81
C ALA A 97 19.33 0.02 -9.02
N ARG A 98 18.87 1.19 -8.53
CA ARG A 98 19.70 2.13 -7.75
C ARG A 98 19.73 1.80 -6.25
N LEU A 99 18.86 0.92 -5.79
CA LEU A 99 18.97 0.40 -4.44
C LEU A 99 20.34 -0.26 -4.25
N SER A 100 21.04 0.07 -3.15
CA SER A 100 22.36 -0.48 -2.89
C SER A 100 22.32 -2.02 -2.89
N ALA A 101 23.41 -2.66 -3.31
CA ALA A 101 23.51 -4.12 -3.30
C ALA A 101 23.25 -4.68 -1.88
N ARG A 102 23.70 -3.95 -0.84
CA ARG A 102 23.46 -4.31 0.57
C ARG A 102 21.96 -4.25 0.91
N SER A 103 21.26 -3.18 0.54
CA SER A 103 19.82 -3.05 0.80
C SER A 103 19.02 -4.10 0.05
N ARG A 104 19.36 -4.40 -1.21
CA ARG A 104 18.73 -5.48 -1.98
C ARG A 104 18.93 -6.83 -1.30
N SER A 105 20.15 -7.19 -0.94
CA SER A 105 20.46 -8.42 -0.24
C SER A 105 19.73 -8.53 1.11
N GLN A 106 19.59 -7.43 1.83
CA GLN A 106 18.82 -7.36 3.08
C GLN A 106 17.34 -7.61 2.84
N ILE A 107 16.74 -7.00 1.80
CA ILE A 107 15.35 -7.25 1.42
C ILE A 107 15.20 -8.72 1.04
N ASP A 108 15.98 -9.22 0.10
CA ASP A 108 15.88 -10.60 -0.40
C ASP A 108 16.03 -11.62 0.73
N SER A 109 17.01 -11.43 1.64
CA SER A 109 17.21 -12.32 2.79
C SER A 109 16.04 -12.31 3.77
N SER A 110 15.31 -11.19 3.87
CA SER A 110 14.14 -11.07 4.74
C SER A 110 12.97 -11.93 4.28
N PHE A 111 12.93 -12.34 3.01
CA PHE A 111 11.87 -13.18 2.45
C PHE A 111 12.25 -14.66 2.32
N VAL A 112 13.48 -15.04 2.65
CA VAL A 112 13.91 -16.45 2.61
C VAL A 112 13.07 -17.27 3.58
N GLY A 113 12.47 -18.36 3.05
CA GLY A 113 11.61 -19.26 3.84
C GLY A 113 10.21 -18.73 4.15
N VAL A 114 9.84 -17.55 3.65
CA VAL A 114 8.49 -17.02 3.77
C VAL A 114 7.62 -17.65 2.69
N ALA A 115 6.54 -18.32 3.07
CA ALA A 115 5.61 -18.97 2.16
C ALA A 115 4.17 -18.58 2.45
N GLY A 116 3.37 -18.42 1.39
CA GLY A 116 1.97 -18.04 1.46
C GLY A 116 1.74 -16.53 1.48
N THR A 117 0.63 -16.11 0.89
CA THR A 117 0.29 -14.69 0.67
C THR A 117 0.29 -13.88 1.95
N GLN A 118 -0.28 -14.42 3.02
CA GLN A 118 -0.36 -13.73 4.31
C GLN A 118 1.03 -13.40 4.87
N ALA A 119 1.91 -14.41 4.95
CA ALA A 119 3.25 -14.23 5.50
C ALA A 119 4.11 -13.27 4.65
N VAL A 120 3.92 -13.28 3.32
CA VAL A 120 4.59 -12.33 2.41
C VAL A 120 4.11 -10.91 2.66
N LEU A 121 2.81 -10.67 2.84
CA LEU A 121 2.24 -9.34 3.14
C LEU A 121 2.73 -8.80 4.50
N GLU A 122 2.68 -9.63 5.55
CA GLU A 122 3.21 -9.29 6.87
C GLU A 122 4.70 -8.94 6.79
N ARG A 123 5.48 -9.75 6.11
CA ARG A 123 6.91 -9.50 5.95
C ARG A 123 7.17 -8.24 5.14
N THR A 124 6.39 -7.98 4.10
CA THR A 124 6.50 -6.78 3.27
C THR A 124 6.29 -5.51 4.09
N SER A 125 5.20 -5.43 4.87
CA SER A 125 4.95 -4.27 5.73
C SER A 125 6.07 -4.07 6.76
N HIS A 126 6.58 -5.15 7.37
CA HIS A 126 7.69 -5.11 8.31
C HIS A 126 8.99 -4.58 7.69
N VAL A 127 9.37 -5.11 6.52
CA VAL A 127 10.60 -4.69 5.83
C VAL A 127 10.52 -3.23 5.39
N LEU A 128 9.37 -2.80 4.87
CA LEU A 128 9.14 -1.40 4.50
C LEU A 128 9.23 -0.47 5.71
N ALA A 129 8.62 -0.83 6.85
CA ALA A 129 8.70 -0.06 8.08
C ALA A 129 10.16 0.08 8.58
N THR A 130 10.91 -1.02 8.55
CA THR A 130 12.31 -1.05 9.01
C THR A 130 13.23 -0.19 8.12
N LEU A 131 13.06 -0.23 6.80
CA LEU A 131 13.90 0.50 5.86
C LEU A 131 13.57 2.00 5.78
N SER A 132 12.33 2.38 5.99
CA SER A 132 11.86 3.76 5.85
C SER A 132 11.80 4.54 7.16
N SER A 133 11.86 3.86 8.30
CA SER A 133 11.52 4.43 9.62
C SER A 133 10.12 5.06 9.65
N GLY A 134 9.21 4.55 8.81
CA GLY A 134 7.81 4.92 8.72
C GLY A 134 6.90 3.73 9.01
N VAL A 135 5.64 3.83 8.62
CA VAL A 135 4.65 2.76 8.69
C VAL A 135 4.61 2.03 7.36
N GLY A 136 5.04 0.78 7.35
CA GLY A 136 4.95 -0.09 6.19
C GLY A 136 3.52 -0.62 6.02
N VAL A 137 3.00 -0.55 4.81
CA VAL A 137 1.66 -1.01 4.46
C VAL A 137 1.75 -1.94 3.26
N ALA A 138 1.09 -3.10 3.37
CA ALA A 138 0.93 -4.03 2.26
C ALA A 138 -0.54 -4.45 2.16
N ILE A 139 -1.12 -4.27 0.98
CA ILE A 139 -2.49 -4.65 0.67
C ILE A 139 -2.47 -5.65 -0.48
N ALA A 140 -3.11 -6.79 -0.26
CA ALA A 140 -3.57 -7.61 -1.36
C ALA A 140 -4.93 -7.07 -1.81
N ALA A 141 -5.04 -6.61 -3.05
CA ALA A 141 -6.33 -6.62 -3.67
C ALA A 141 -6.85 -8.06 -3.58
N ALA A 142 -8.09 -8.24 -3.17
CA ALA A 142 -8.72 -9.53 -3.41
C ALA A 142 -8.49 -9.82 -4.89
N ALA A 143 -7.84 -10.95 -5.17
CA ALA A 143 -7.62 -11.35 -6.54
C ALA A 143 -8.97 -11.24 -7.25
N ASP A 144 -9.05 -10.53 -8.35
CA ASP A 144 -10.16 -10.70 -9.29
C ASP A 144 -10.23 -12.19 -9.58
N GLY A 145 -11.13 -12.85 -8.84
CA GLY A 145 -11.27 -14.29 -8.88
C GLY A 145 -10.28 -15.05 -8.01
N ASP A 146 -10.45 -14.98 -6.68
CA ASP A 146 -10.02 -16.07 -5.81
C ASP A 146 -10.66 -17.35 -6.40
N MET A 147 -9.84 -18.06 -7.20
CA MET A 147 -10.36 -19.18 -7.99
C MET A 147 -10.68 -20.32 -7.06
N LEU A 148 -11.92 -20.78 -7.12
CA LEU A 148 -12.39 -21.92 -6.35
C LEU A 148 -11.52 -23.15 -6.63
N GLU A 149 -10.88 -23.70 -5.62
CA GLU A 149 -10.17 -24.95 -5.68
C GLU A 149 -11.02 -26.09 -5.09
N HIS A 150 -11.62 -25.84 -3.92
CA HIS A 150 -12.45 -26.85 -3.26
C HIS A 150 -13.47 -26.23 -2.32
N VAL A 151 -14.67 -26.82 -2.26
CA VAL A 151 -15.71 -26.48 -1.28
C VAL A 151 -16.11 -27.75 -0.51
N HIS A 152 -16.26 -27.60 0.81
CA HIS A 152 -16.75 -28.66 1.67
C HIS A 152 -17.84 -28.10 2.61
N PHE A 153 -18.91 -28.87 2.79
CA PHE A 153 -19.99 -28.58 3.73
C PHE A 153 -20.10 -29.68 4.78
N SER A 154 -20.06 -29.32 6.05
CA SER A 154 -20.25 -30.23 7.19
C SER A 154 -21.47 -29.82 8.01
N ARG A 155 -22.36 -30.78 8.26
CA ARG A 155 -23.51 -30.56 9.15
C ARG A 155 -23.08 -30.57 10.61
N LEU A 156 -23.25 -29.46 11.31
CA LEU A 156 -22.89 -29.32 12.72
C LEU A 156 -24.08 -29.64 13.64
N ALA A 157 -25.30 -29.19 13.26
CA ALA A 157 -26.55 -29.35 13.97
C ALA A 157 -27.73 -29.16 13.00
N PRO A 158 -29.00 -29.38 13.38
CA PRO A 158 -30.13 -29.03 12.57
C PRO A 158 -30.05 -27.58 12.07
N ALA A 159 -30.17 -27.37 10.75
CA ALA A 159 -30.06 -26.09 10.06
C ALA A 159 -28.74 -25.30 10.33
N ARG A 160 -27.70 -25.95 10.85
CA ARG A 160 -26.35 -25.33 11.02
C ARG A 160 -25.29 -26.14 10.28
N VAL A 161 -24.61 -25.48 9.37
CA VAL A 161 -23.63 -26.07 8.46
C VAL A 161 -22.34 -25.29 8.55
N LEU A 162 -21.22 -25.98 8.71
CA LEU A 162 -19.90 -25.41 8.46
C LEU A 162 -19.62 -25.50 6.96
N ALA A 163 -19.36 -24.38 6.34
CA ALA A 163 -18.86 -24.28 4.97
C ALA A 163 -17.38 -23.93 4.99
N VAL A 164 -16.58 -24.67 4.23
CA VAL A 164 -15.15 -24.40 4.03
C VAL A 164 -14.93 -24.24 2.54
N VAL A 165 -14.42 -23.08 2.14
CA VAL A 165 -14.05 -22.76 0.76
C VAL A 165 -12.55 -22.58 0.70
N VAL A 166 -11.89 -23.37 -0.13
CA VAL A 166 -10.46 -23.31 -0.41
C VAL A 166 -10.28 -22.74 -1.81
N THR A 167 -9.44 -21.74 -1.92
CA THR A 167 -9.12 -21.13 -3.20
C THR A 167 -7.76 -21.60 -3.71
N ARG A 168 -7.49 -21.42 -5.00
CA ARG A 168 -6.20 -21.80 -5.62
C ARG A 168 -5.02 -21.04 -5.02
N SER A 169 -5.23 -19.84 -4.48
CA SER A 169 -4.21 -19.07 -3.75
C SER A 169 -3.86 -19.67 -2.38
N GLY A 170 -4.57 -20.75 -1.95
CA GLY A 170 -4.41 -21.34 -0.62
C GLY A 170 -5.19 -20.61 0.49
N LEU A 171 -5.99 -19.60 0.15
CA LEU A 171 -6.88 -18.96 1.11
C LEU A 171 -7.98 -19.94 1.51
N VAL A 172 -8.15 -20.13 2.82
CA VAL A 172 -9.23 -20.94 3.39
C VAL A 172 -10.22 -19.99 4.06
N ARG A 173 -11.47 -20.04 3.61
CA ARG A 173 -12.60 -19.33 4.25
C ARG A 173 -13.49 -20.37 4.90
N ASP A 174 -13.72 -20.25 6.17
CA ASP A 174 -14.67 -21.07 6.91
C ASP A 174 -15.78 -20.22 7.51
N ARG A 175 -17.01 -20.73 7.47
CA ARG A 175 -18.16 -20.04 8.01
C ARG A 175 -19.22 -21.02 8.51
N VAL A 176 -19.77 -20.73 9.69
CA VAL A 176 -20.95 -21.44 10.18
C VAL A 176 -22.21 -20.76 9.64
N LEU A 177 -22.95 -21.48 8.79
CA LEU A 177 -24.16 -21.00 8.16
C LEU A 177 -25.40 -21.43 8.97
N ALA A 178 -26.33 -20.51 9.21
CA ALA A 178 -27.66 -20.80 9.67
C ALA A 178 -28.58 -20.89 8.45
N LEU A 179 -29.17 -22.05 8.20
CA LEU A 179 -30.05 -22.31 7.07
C LEU A 179 -31.51 -22.15 7.49
N ASP A 180 -32.36 -21.75 6.56
CA ASP A 180 -33.81 -21.64 6.81
C ASP A 180 -34.47 -23.02 6.81
N LYS A 181 -33.84 -24.00 6.16
CA LYS A 181 -34.26 -25.40 6.08
C LYS A 181 -33.10 -26.31 6.40
N ASP A 182 -33.37 -27.36 7.18
CA ASP A 182 -32.36 -28.37 7.48
C ASP A 182 -32.04 -29.20 6.22
N LEU A 183 -30.74 -29.35 5.95
CA LEU A 183 -30.21 -30.19 4.88
C LEU A 183 -29.56 -31.44 5.46
N THR A 184 -29.82 -32.57 4.86
CA THR A 184 -29.18 -33.82 5.21
C THR A 184 -27.72 -33.85 4.79
N VAL A 185 -26.89 -34.71 5.42
CA VAL A 185 -25.49 -34.89 5.06
C VAL A 185 -25.33 -35.19 3.56
N ARG A 186 -26.23 -36.04 3.01
CA ARG A 186 -26.21 -36.38 1.58
C ARG A 186 -26.48 -35.18 0.67
N GLU A 187 -27.41 -34.32 1.03
CA GLU A 187 -27.72 -33.11 0.25
C GLU A 187 -26.53 -32.13 0.28
N LEU A 188 -25.83 -32.01 1.40
CA LEU A 188 -24.64 -31.19 1.53
C LEU A 188 -23.48 -31.76 0.70
N GLU A 189 -23.28 -33.07 0.70
CA GLU A 189 -22.24 -33.75 -0.13
C GLU A 189 -22.53 -33.54 -1.62
N VAL A 190 -23.80 -33.71 -2.04
CA VAL A 190 -24.17 -33.50 -3.45
C VAL A 190 -23.98 -32.03 -3.85
N ALA A 191 -24.31 -31.08 -2.98
CA ALA A 191 -24.09 -29.67 -3.24
C ALA A 191 -22.60 -29.31 -3.36
N GLY A 192 -21.77 -29.86 -2.47
CA GLY A 192 -20.30 -29.64 -2.50
C GLY A 192 -19.67 -30.26 -3.75
N ASN A 193 -20.04 -31.49 -4.10
CA ASN A 193 -19.57 -32.15 -5.31
C ASN A 193 -19.98 -31.41 -6.58
N PHE A 194 -21.23 -30.94 -6.65
CA PHE A 194 -21.71 -30.13 -7.77
C PHE A 194 -20.85 -28.86 -7.96
N LEU A 195 -20.54 -28.14 -6.88
CA LEU A 195 -19.69 -26.95 -6.94
C LEU A 195 -18.27 -27.30 -7.39
N ASN A 196 -17.69 -28.35 -6.84
CA ASN A 196 -16.32 -28.76 -7.15
C ASN A 196 -16.15 -29.28 -8.60
N GLU A 197 -17.16 -30.00 -9.12
CA GLU A 197 -17.10 -30.55 -10.48
C GLU A 197 -17.36 -29.49 -11.55
N ASN A 198 -18.25 -28.53 -11.30
CA ASN A 198 -18.69 -27.57 -12.33
C ASN A 198 -17.96 -26.22 -12.26
N PHE A 199 -17.43 -25.83 -11.10
CA PHE A 199 -16.92 -24.47 -10.88
C PHE A 199 -15.47 -24.41 -10.36
N ARG A 200 -14.78 -25.53 -10.26
CA ARG A 200 -13.35 -25.50 -9.93
C ARG A 200 -12.57 -24.65 -10.94
N GLY A 201 -11.75 -23.74 -10.46
CA GLY A 201 -11.02 -22.80 -11.29
C GLY A 201 -11.84 -21.59 -11.78
N TRP A 202 -13.06 -21.40 -11.29
CA TRP A 202 -13.86 -20.20 -11.53
C TRP A 202 -13.69 -19.21 -10.38
N SER A 203 -13.81 -17.91 -10.69
CA SER A 203 -13.85 -16.91 -9.62
C SER A 203 -15.12 -17.04 -8.79
N VAL A 204 -15.03 -16.72 -7.50
CA VAL A 204 -16.14 -16.79 -6.56
C VAL A 204 -17.35 -15.97 -7.05
N GLU A 205 -17.10 -14.80 -7.65
CA GLU A 205 -18.13 -13.93 -8.23
C GLU A 205 -18.78 -14.55 -9.47
N ARG A 206 -17.98 -15.16 -10.33
CA ARG A 206 -18.48 -15.85 -11.52
C ARG A 206 -19.31 -17.06 -11.15
N VAL A 207 -18.90 -17.82 -10.11
CA VAL A 207 -19.69 -18.94 -9.57
C VAL A 207 -21.05 -18.44 -9.08
N ARG A 208 -21.09 -17.32 -8.34
CA ARG A 208 -22.34 -16.71 -7.86
C ARG A 208 -23.28 -16.34 -9.01
N ALA A 209 -22.76 -15.61 -10.01
CA ALA A 209 -23.55 -15.18 -11.16
C ALA A 209 -24.14 -16.37 -11.93
N GLU A 210 -23.35 -17.43 -12.12
CA GLU A 210 -23.79 -18.61 -12.86
C GLU A 210 -24.82 -19.44 -12.07
N ILE A 211 -24.64 -19.62 -10.75
CA ILE A 211 -25.63 -20.29 -9.90
C ILE A 211 -26.96 -19.52 -9.94
N ALA A 212 -26.95 -18.19 -9.81
CA ALA A 212 -28.15 -17.37 -9.91
C ALA A 212 -28.85 -17.59 -11.26
N ARG A 213 -28.09 -17.58 -12.37
CA ARG A 213 -28.60 -17.83 -13.72
C ARG A 213 -29.19 -19.22 -13.88
N LEU A 214 -28.58 -20.24 -13.30
CA LEU A 214 -29.07 -21.61 -13.35
C LEU A 214 -30.38 -21.77 -12.56
N VAL A 215 -30.50 -21.13 -11.40
CA VAL A 215 -31.74 -21.13 -10.62
C VAL A 215 -32.91 -20.50 -11.38
N GLU A 216 -32.68 -19.47 -12.19
CA GLU A 216 -33.73 -18.83 -13.00
C GLU A 216 -34.14 -19.64 -14.22
N ARG A 217 -33.25 -20.44 -14.81
CA ARG A 217 -33.51 -21.18 -16.07
C ARG A 217 -34.19 -22.53 -15.90
N GLU A 218 -33.95 -23.21 -14.81
CA GLU A 218 -34.39 -24.61 -14.64
C GLU A 218 -35.72 -24.72 -13.89
N LYS A 219 -36.68 -25.43 -14.48
CA LYS A 219 -38.01 -25.73 -13.88
C LYS A 219 -38.19 -27.20 -13.48
N SER A 220 -37.10 -27.98 -13.34
CA SER A 220 -37.14 -29.44 -13.15
C SER A 220 -36.77 -29.90 -11.73
N GLU A 221 -36.65 -31.23 -11.51
CA GLU A 221 -36.20 -31.83 -10.24
C GLU A 221 -34.81 -31.35 -9.79
N TYR A 222 -33.98 -30.88 -10.70
CA TYR A 222 -32.70 -30.24 -10.44
C TYR A 222 -32.84 -28.94 -9.64
N GLN A 223 -34.01 -28.31 -9.64
CA GLN A 223 -34.27 -27.05 -8.95
C GLN A 223 -34.05 -27.12 -7.43
N ARG A 224 -34.31 -28.29 -6.81
CA ARG A 224 -34.09 -28.46 -5.36
C ARG A 224 -32.61 -28.41 -5.03
N LEU A 225 -31.78 -29.07 -5.83
CA LEU A 225 -30.33 -29.04 -5.67
C LEU A 225 -29.78 -27.62 -5.91
N LEU A 226 -30.16 -26.99 -7.02
CA LEU A 226 -29.71 -25.64 -7.36
C LEU A 226 -30.13 -24.61 -6.30
N ASN A 227 -31.34 -24.71 -5.75
CA ASN A 227 -31.80 -23.84 -4.66
C ASN A 227 -30.95 -24.07 -3.38
N SER A 228 -30.63 -25.32 -3.05
CA SER A 228 -29.79 -25.64 -1.89
C SER A 228 -28.37 -25.10 -2.09
N VAL A 229 -27.78 -25.29 -3.29
CA VAL A 229 -26.47 -24.76 -3.66
C VAL A 229 -26.47 -23.23 -3.60
N HIS A 230 -27.51 -22.59 -4.16
CA HIS A 230 -27.63 -21.12 -4.15
C HIS A 230 -27.73 -20.57 -2.71
N GLN A 231 -28.58 -21.17 -1.87
CA GLN A 231 -28.73 -20.77 -0.47
C GLN A 231 -27.41 -20.91 0.32
N LEU A 232 -26.68 -22.00 0.10
CA LEU A 232 -25.38 -22.23 0.71
C LEU A 232 -24.36 -21.19 0.21
N TRP A 233 -24.29 -20.98 -1.11
CA TRP A 233 -23.29 -20.11 -1.70
C TRP A 233 -23.48 -18.63 -1.33
N VAL A 234 -24.71 -18.12 -1.38
CA VAL A 234 -25.03 -16.73 -0.98
C VAL A 234 -24.71 -16.48 0.49
N LYS A 235 -24.92 -17.48 1.37
CA LYS A 235 -24.58 -17.36 2.79
C LYS A 235 -23.08 -17.52 3.08
N VAL A 236 -22.35 -18.28 2.27
CA VAL A 236 -20.88 -18.43 2.38
C VAL A 236 -20.17 -17.17 1.92
N VAL A 237 -20.65 -16.56 0.82
CA VAL A 237 -20.08 -15.36 0.22
C VAL A 237 -21.18 -14.31 0.09
N PRO A 238 -21.47 -13.52 1.13
CA PRO A 238 -22.48 -12.47 1.08
C PRO A 238 -22.15 -11.39 0.03
N GLU A 239 -23.17 -10.79 -0.58
CA GLU A 239 -22.99 -9.69 -1.55
C GLU A 239 -22.33 -8.43 -0.94
N SER A 240 -22.48 -8.27 0.38
CA SER A 240 -21.92 -7.12 1.11
C SER A 240 -20.46 -7.28 1.50
N GLU A 241 -19.85 -8.44 1.32
CA GLU A 241 -18.41 -8.54 1.42
C GLU A 241 -17.81 -8.00 0.12
N THR A 242 -17.55 -6.67 0.09
CA THR A 242 -16.47 -6.12 -0.72
C THR A 242 -15.31 -7.10 -0.60
N PRO A 243 -14.63 -7.46 -1.70
CA PRO A 243 -13.51 -8.38 -1.65
C PRO A 243 -12.62 -7.97 -0.47
N VAL A 244 -12.47 -8.86 0.51
CA VAL A 244 -11.77 -8.54 1.77
C VAL A 244 -10.33 -8.31 1.39
N GLN A 245 -10.00 -7.03 1.14
CA GLN A 245 -8.63 -6.63 0.94
C GLN A 245 -7.91 -6.86 2.26
N THR A 246 -6.97 -7.78 2.26
CA THR A 246 -6.17 -8.06 3.45
C THR A 246 -5.11 -6.97 3.57
N VAL A 247 -5.17 -6.20 4.63
CA VAL A 247 -4.23 -5.10 4.92
C VAL A 247 -3.30 -5.52 6.05
N TYR A 248 -2.02 -5.37 5.82
CA TYR A 248 -0.98 -5.50 6.82
C TYR A 248 -0.30 -4.16 7.04
N VAL A 249 -0.12 -3.81 8.31
CA VAL A 249 0.48 -2.55 8.76
C VAL A 249 1.51 -2.88 9.82
N ASP A 250 2.71 -2.34 9.69
CA ASP A 250 3.76 -2.47 10.70
C ASP A 250 4.54 -1.16 10.87
N GLY A 251 5.22 -1.00 11.99
CA GLY A 251 6.05 0.17 12.27
C GLY A 251 5.28 1.39 12.74
N VAL A 252 4.05 1.25 13.22
CA VAL A 252 3.22 2.37 13.72
C VAL A 252 3.95 3.15 14.83
N ALA A 253 4.76 2.46 15.64
CA ALA A 253 5.60 3.08 16.67
C ALA A 253 6.63 4.09 16.13
N ASN A 254 7.01 3.99 14.85
CA ASN A 254 7.95 4.92 14.22
C ASN A 254 7.40 6.34 14.08
N LEU A 255 6.07 6.51 14.13
CA LEU A 255 5.44 7.83 14.11
C LEU A 255 5.47 8.54 15.46
N ILE A 256 5.70 7.83 16.57
CA ILE A 256 5.66 8.41 17.94
C ILE A 256 6.70 9.53 18.09
N GLY A 257 7.88 9.35 17.51
CA GLY A 257 8.96 10.36 17.58
C GLY A 257 8.79 11.57 16.66
N SER A 258 7.81 11.53 15.74
CA SER A 258 7.60 12.58 14.73
C SER A 258 6.44 13.55 15.06
N GLN A 259 5.68 13.28 16.10
CA GLN A 259 4.51 14.06 16.49
C GLN A 259 4.73 14.65 17.91
N GLU A 260 4.64 15.97 18.01
CA GLU A 260 4.77 16.68 19.30
C GLU A 260 3.44 16.68 20.11
N ASP A 261 2.31 16.42 19.44
CA ASP A 261 0.97 16.42 20.02
C ASP A 261 0.46 14.99 20.23
N SER A 262 0.27 14.61 21.49
CA SER A 262 -0.19 13.28 21.87
C SER A 262 -1.63 12.97 21.44
N GLU A 263 -2.49 13.97 21.34
CA GLU A 263 -3.88 13.80 20.91
C GLU A 263 -3.94 13.51 19.39
N ARG A 264 -3.17 14.26 18.62
CA ARG A 264 -3.01 14.03 17.18
C ARG A 264 -2.36 12.68 16.87
N LEU A 265 -1.34 12.28 17.64
CA LEU A 265 -0.76 10.95 17.50
C LEU A 265 -1.82 9.86 17.70
N ARG A 266 -2.69 10.00 18.70
CA ARG A 266 -3.77 9.05 18.95
C ARG A 266 -4.75 8.97 17.77
N GLU A 267 -5.13 10.09 17.18
CA GLU A 267 -5.99 10.11 15.99
C GLU A 267 -5.35 9.37 14.80
N VAL A 268 -4.07 9.63 14.53
CA VAL A 268 -3.30 8.93 13.48
C VAL A 268 -3.24 7.43 13.76
N LEU A 269 -2.97 7.02 15.01
CA LEU A 269 -2.93 5.61 15.38
C LEU A 269 -4.28 4.93 15.15
N MET A 270 -5.38 5.56 15.56
CA MET A 270 -6.74 5.04 15.34
C MET A 270 -7.07 4.92 13.85
N ALA A 271 -6.65 5.87 13.01
CA ALA A 271 -6.85 5.83 11.57
C ALA A 271 -6.05 4.69 10.91
N LEU A 272 -4.82 4.44 11.37
CA LEU A 272 -3.98 3.34 10.89
C LEU A 272 -4.49 1.96 11.35
N GLU A 273 -5.13 1.88 12.51
CA GLU A 273 -5.80 0.66 12.98
C GLU A 273 -7.09 0.37 12.20
N ALA A 274 -7.74 1.38 11.63
CA ALA A 274 -8.93 1.25 10.80
C ALA A 274 -8.56 0.74 9.39
N LYS A 275 -8.28 -0.55 9.28
CA LYS A 275 -7.81 -1.21 8.03
C LYS A 275 -8.61 -0.85 6.80
N GLN A 276 -9.94 -0.75 6.92
CA GLN A 276 -10.82 -0.39 5.80
C GLN A 276 -10.55 1.03 5.30
N ARG A 277 -10.26 1.97 6.20
CA ARG A 277 -9.91 3.35 5.86
C ARG A 277 -8.58 3.47 5.11
N LEU A 278 -7.60 2.64 5.48
CA LEU A 278 -6.34 2.54 4.74
C LEU A 278 -6.54 2.00 3.33
N VAL A 279 -7.42 1.01 3.16
CA VAL A 279 -7.78 0.49 1.84
C VAL A 279 -8.39 1.59 0.97
N GLU A 280 -9.36 2.32 1.50
CA GLU A 280 -10.03 3.43 0.80
C GLU A 280 -9.01 4.51 0.39
N LEU A 281 -8.13 4.90 1.31
CA LEU A 281 -7.07 5.88 1.06
C LEU A 281 -6.13 5.41 -0.06
N LEU A 282 -5.63 4.18 0.03
CA LEU A 282 -4.70 3.66 -0.98
C LEU A 282 -5.36 3.50 -2.34
N ASN A 283 -6.60 3.03 -2.39
CA ASN A 283 -7.36 2.92 -3.64
C ASN A 283 -7.67 4.27 -4.27
N ALA A 284 -7.88 5.33 -3.46
CA ALA A 284 -8.11 6.69 -3.96
C ALA A 284 -6.89 7.27 -4.68
N TYR A 285 -5.69 6.94 -4.22
CA TYR A 285 -4.46 7.55 -4.72
C TYR A 285 -3.64 6.64 -5.65
N ILE A 286 -3.77 5.33 -5.55
CA ILE A 286 -2.97 4.37 -6.33
C ILE A 286 -3.80 3.76 -7.45
N ASP A 287 -3.51 4.19 -8.67
CA ASP A 287 -4.08 3.56 -9.88
C ASP A 287 -3.26 2.30 -10.21
N ALA A 288 -3.93 1.16 -10.14
CA ALA A 288 -3.36 -0.14 -10.47
C ALA A 288 -2.86 -0.28 -11.93
N ARG A 289 -3.21 0.67 -12.81
CA ARG A 289 -2.73 0.70 -14.20
C ARG A 289 -1.37 1.37 -14.36
N GLN A 290 -0.90 2.09 -13.36
CA GLN A 290 0.40 2.76 -13.36
C GLN A 290 1.42 1.88 -12.63
N GLU A 291 2.53 1.55 -13.26
CA GLU A 291 3.59 0.70 -12.70
C GLU A 291 4.63 1.52 -11.88
N SER A 292 4.42 2.81 -11.68
CA SER A 292 5.39 3.70 -11.03
C SER A 292 5.04 3.99 -9.57
N VAL A 293 6.09 4.22 -8.76
CA VAL A 293 5.94 4.70 -7.40
C VAL A 293 5.28 6.08 -7.40
N ARG A 294 4.31 6.28 -6.54
CA ARG A 294 3.64 7.56 -6.30
C ARG A 294 3.96 8.08 -4.91
N VAL A 295 4.09 9.40 -4.82
CA VAL A 295 4.22 10.12 -3.55
C VAL A 295 3.05 11.10 -3.42
N VAL A 296 2.29 10.95 -2.35
CA VAL A 296 1.10 11.74 -2.07
C VAL A 296 1.33 12.53 -0.79
N PHE A 297 1.24 13.85 -0.87
CA PHE A 297 1.51 14.78 0.24
C PHE A 297 0.24 15.24 0.98
N ASP A 298 -0.89 15.27 0.29
CA ASP A 298 -2.14 15.87 0.80
C ASP A 298 -3.11 14.76 1.23
N LEU A 299 -2.66 13.88 2.14
CA LEU A 299 -3.48 12.80 2.65
C LEU A 299 -4.70 13.32 3.41
N GLU A 300 -4.60 14.52 3.99
CA GLU A 300 -5.66 15.22 4.71
C GLU A 300 -6.90 15.50 3.88
N GLU A 301 -6.82 15.53 2.54
CA GLU A 301 -7.98 15.68 1.66
C GLU A 301 -8.96 14.50 1.77
N GLN A 302 -8.44 13.29 1.99
CA GLN A 302 -9.24 12.06 2.12
C GLN A 302 -9.33 11.58 3.57
N ALA A 303 -8.31 11.88 4.38
CA ALA A 303 -8.19 11.46 5.77
C ALA A 303 -7.59 12.60 6.60
N PRO A 304 -8.42 13.52 7.16
CA PRO A 304 -7.96 14.68 7.91
C PRO A 304 -6.99 14.34 9.05
N GLU A 305 -7.16 13.19 9.67
CA GLU A 305 -6.29 12.65 10.71
C GLU A 305 -4.87 12.34 10.24
N MET A 306 -4.67 12.15 8.92
CA MET A 306 -3.36 11.92 8.30
C MET A 306 -2.62 13.21 7.91
N ALA A 307 -3.10 14.37 8.34
CA ALA A 307 -2.47 15.65 8.02
C ALA A 307 -0.99 15.66 8.46
N GLY A 308 -0.12 16.15 7.59
CA GLY A 308 1.33 16.20 7.85
C GLY A 308 2.07 14.88 7.56
N LEU A 309 1.36 13.83 7.18
CA LEU A 309 1.95 12.59 6.69
C LEU A 309 2.03 12.56 5.17
N VAL A 310 2.86 11.68 4.67
CA VAL A 310 3.10 11.44 3.24
C VAL A 310 2.97 9.95 2.98
N LEU A 311 2.31 9.59 1.90
CA LEU A 311 2.24 8.21 1.41
C LEU A 311 3.20 8.04 0.23
N ILE A 312 4.04 7.02 0.28
CA ILE A 312 4.85 6.54 -0.84
C ILE A 312 4.39 5.12 -1.14
N ALA A 313 3.79 4.89 -2.29
CA ALA A 313 3.26 3.58 -2.61
C ALA A 313 3.40 3.24 -4.10
N ALA A 314 3.38 1.95 -4.38
CA ALA A 314 3.39 1.41 -5.73
C ALA A 314 2.41 0.24 -5.85
N PRO A 315 1.78 0.04 -7.01
CA PRO A 315 1.06 -1.19 -7.28
C PRO A 315 2.03 -2.36 -7.36
N ALA A 316 1.63 -3.50 -6.81
CA ALA A 316 2.39 -4.74 -6.82
C ALA A 316 1.59 -5.82 -7.54
N ARG A 317 2.26 -6.71 -8.28
CA ARG A 317 1.62 -7.86 -8.94
C ARG A 317 1.60 -9.04 -7.99
N MET A 318 0.52 -9.79 -8.03
CA MET A 318 0.29 -10.97 -7.18
C MET A 318 -0.21 -12.12 -8.06
N GLY A 319 0.69 -12.74 -8.82
CA GLY A 319 0.36 -13.89 -9.66
C GLY A 319 -0.65 -13.60 -10.77
N GLY A 320 -0.18 -13.19 -11.91
CA GLY A 320 -1.00 -12.95 -13.10
C GLY A 320 -1.76 -11.62 -13.06
N GLU A 321 -3.09 -11.67 -12.96
CA GLU A 321 -3.94 -10.47 -12.99
C GLU A 321 -4.21 -9.87 -11.61
N SER A 322 -3.89 -10.58 -10.54
CA SER A 322 -4.10 -10.11 -9.17
C SER A 322 -3.17 -8.95 -8.84
N ARG A 323 -3.71 -7.91 -8.23
CA ARG A 323 -2.98 -6.68 -7.92
C ARG A 323 -3.02 -6.40 -6.42
N GLY A 324 -1.93 -5.90 -5.91
CA GLY A 324 -1.83 -5.39 -4.56
C GLY A 324 -1.24 -3.98 -4.56
N THR A 325 -1.09 -3.43 -3.39
CA THR A 325 -0.40 -2.16 -3.18
C THR A 325 0.56 -2.33 -2.02
N VAL A 326 1.79 -1.89 -2.22
CA VAL A 326 2.82 -1.82 -1.18
C VAL A 326 3.23 -0.37 -0.98
N GLY A 327 3.44 0.04 0.26
CA GLY A 327 3.76 1.44 0.52
C GLY A 327 4.24 1.72 1.92
N VAL A 328 4.58 2.99 2.13
CA VAL A 328 5.03 3.56 3.39
C VAL A 328 4.25 4.83 3.67
N ILE A 329 3.74 4.96 4.88
CA ILE A 329 3.20 6.21 5.41
C ILE A 329 4.21 6.75 6.42
N GLY A 330 4.59 8.02 6.29
CA GLY A 330 5.56 8.61 7.19
C GLY A 330 5.47 10.14 7.22
N PRO A 331 6.25 10.79 8.11
CA PRO A 331 6.29 12.24 8.19
C PRO A 331 6.86 12.85 6.90
N LYS A 332 6.57 14.14 6.65
CA LYS A 332 7.14 14.88 5.50
C LYS A 332 8.67 14.83 5.48
N ARG A 333 9.30 14.69 6.65
CA ARG A 333 10.74 14.53 6.81
C ARG A 333 11.14 13.06 6.74
N MET A 334 11.37 12.54 5.54
CA MET A 334 11.82 11.16 5.30
C MET A 334 12.84 11.09 4.16
N HIS A 335 13.62 10.01 4.11
CA HIS A 335 14.56 9.75 3.03
C HIS A 335 13.85 9.26 1.76
N TYR A 336 13.26 10.21 1.02
CA TYR A 336 12.43 9.93 -0.16
C TYR A 336 13.09 8.99 -1.16
N GLU A 337 14.33 9.28 -1.60
CA GLU A 337 15.03 8.48 -2.61
C GLU A 337 15.17 7.01 -2.17
N ASN A 338 15.62 6.77 -0.95
CA ASN A 338 15.80 5.42 -0.42
C ASN A 338 14.46 4.70 -0.26
N THR A 339 13.44 5.39 0.27
CA THR A 339 12.11 4.82 0.50
C THR A 339 11.42 4.49 -0.82
N MET A 340 11.48 5.40 -1.80
CA MET A 340 10.88 5.19 -3.12
C MET A 340 11.56 4.04 -3.87
N ASN A 341 12.89 3.94 -3.80
CA ASN A 341 13.64 2.84 -4.41
C ASN A 341 13.34 1.50 -3.71
N ALA A 342 13.18 1.48 -2.39
CA ALA A 342 12.78 0.29 -1.64
C ALA A 342 11.35 -0.16 -2.00
N VAL A 343 10.39 0.76 -2.04
CA VAL A 343 9.01 0.49 -2.45
C VAL A 343 8.97 -0.04 -3.88
N SER A 344 9.71 0.59 -4.80
CA SER A 344 9.81 0.15 -6.20
C SER A 344 10.38 -1.26 -6.31
N TYR A 345 11.47 -1.54 -5.60
CA TYR A 345 12.11 -2.86 -5.62
C TYR A 345 11.19 -3.95 -5.07
N ILE A 346 10.56 -3.70 -3.91
CA ILE A 346 9.66 -4.64 -3.29
C ILE A 346 8.44 -4.90 -4.20
N ALA A 347 7.86 -3.86 -4.81
CA ALA A 347 6.76 -4.02 -5.75
C ALA A 347 7.12 -4.90 -6.96
N GLN A 348 8.35 -4.80 -7.49
CA GLN A 348 8.82 -5.61 -8.62
C GLN A 348 9.10 -7.08 -8.24
N VAL A 349 9.56 -7.34 -7.02
CA VAL A 349 9.91 -8.70 -6.59
C VAL A 349 8.76 -9.41 -5.89
N PHE A 350 7.69 -8.70 -5.57
CA PHE A 350 6.55 -9.21 -4.83
C PHE A 350 5.91 -10.43 -5.50
N ASP A 351 5.76 -10.40 -6.82
CA ASP A 351 5.24 -11.52 -7.61
C ASP A 351 6.13 -12.77 -7.51
N ARG A 352 7.45 -12.58 -7.55
CA ARG A 352 8.42 -13.68 -7.38
C ARG A 352 8.39 -14.32 -5.98
N MET A 353 8.03 -13.53 -4.96
CA MET A 353 7.93 -13.99 -3.59
C MET A 353 6.68 -14.85 -3.36
N LEU A 354 5.60 -14.55 -4.07
CA LEU A 354 4.35 -15.30 -3.99
C LEU A 354 4.34 -16.55 -4.88
N HIS A 355 5.14 -16.56 -5.93
CA HIS A 355 5.27 -17.66 -6.88
C HIS A 355 6.75 -18.01 -7.05
N PRO A 356 7.39 -18.66 -6.08
CA PRO A 356 8.72 -19.21 -6.30
C PRO A 356 8.62 -20.17 -7.49
N VAL A 357 9.35 -19.84 -8.55
CA VAL A 357 9.53 -20.74 -9.69
C VAL A 357 10.37 -21.90 -9.17
N ASP A 358 9.79 -23.12 -9.16
CA ASP A 358 10.49 -24.37 -8.84
C ASP A 358 11.70 -24.59 -9.76
#